data_bb1b2350c4983ce96d4bfb3313773cbd
#
_entry.id   bb1b2350c4983ce96d4bfb3313773cbd
#
_cell.length_a   1.000
_cell.length_b   1.000
_cell.length_c   1.000
_cell.angle_alpha   90.00
_cell.angle_beta   90.00
_cell.angle_gamma   90.00
#
_symmetry.space_group_name_H-M   'P 1'
#
loop_
_entity.id
_entity.type
_entity.pdbx_description
1 polymer ?
#
loop_
_entity_poly.entity_id
_entity_poly.type
_entity_poly.pdbx_seq_one_letter_code
_entity_poly.pdbx_strand_id
1 'polypeptide(L)'
;MKKESESQDKRETHTDYDATSHVRDVNGHEIFKNNRLTSQFLSNYTGIQMLAGVKPEDIEDVTERYHAFLGIEFESDTIKKVRLHRTDGIPDREIYVISLIEHKSAVDYDVAMQLFRYMSVIWYDYRMEQNKKKKDANRRKSFRYPLIIPFVYYEGKEKWTADLHLKDYNGLIN
;
A
#
# COMPACT_ATOMS: atom_id res chain seq x y z
N MET A 1 -36.03 -50.17 -24.98
CA MET A 1 -35.87 -49.97 -23.53
C MET A 1 -34.42 -49.61 -23.20
N LYS A 2 -34.25 -48.46 -22.59
CA LYS A 2 -33.09 -48.01 -21.82
C LYS A 2 -31.72 -48.00 -22.47
N LYS A 3 -31.27 -46.76 -22.86
CA LYS A 3 -30.01 -46.15 -22.46
C LYS A 3 -29.94 -44.73 -23.03
N GLU A 4 -30.53 -43.80 -22.38
CA GLU A 4 -30.20 -42.39 -22.43
C GLU A 4 -30.03 -41.95 -20.98
N SER A 5 -28.82 -41.58 -20.60
CA SER A 5 -28.50 -40.63 -19.53
C SER A 5 -27.06 -40.85 -19.05
N GLU A 6 -26.13 -40.13 -19.64
CA GLU A 6 -24.81 -39.82 -19.03
C GLU A 6 -24.04 -38.91 -19.99
N SER A 7 -24.36 -37.64 -20.02
CA SER A 7 -23.44 -36.61 -20.53
C SER A 7 -23.96 -35.19 -20.22
N GLN A 8 -24.17 -34.90 -18.95
CA GLN A 8 -24.37 -33.53 -18.51
C GLN A 8 -23.76 -33.40 -17.12
N ASP A 9 -22.48 -33.37 -17.00
CA ASP A 9 -21.80 -32.85 -15.79
C ASP A 9 -20.29 -32.71 -16.01
N LYS A 10 -19.87 -31.79 -16.85
CA LYS A 10 -18.46 -31.37 -16.97
C LYS A 10 -18.28 -29.99 -17.59
N ARG A 11 -19.20 -29.05 -17.43
CA ARG A 11 -19.06 -27.71 -18.00
C ARG A 11 -19.20 -26.55 -16.99
N GLU A 12 -19.37 -26.79 -15.71
CA GLU A 12 -19.61 -25.71 -14.75
C GLU A 12 -18.43 -25.33 -13.86
N THR A 13 -17.26 -25.98 -13.97
CA THR A 13 -16.15 -25.70 -13.03
C THR A 13 -15.10 -24.72 -13.55
N HIS A 14 -15.19 -24.24 -14.80
CA HIS A 14 -14.14 -23.37 -15.37
C HIS A 14 -14.51 -21.86 -15.38
N THR A 15 -15.78 -21.52 -15.26
CA THR A 15 -16.24 -20.12 -15.30
C THR A 15 -16.28 -19.45 -13.91
N ASP A 16 -16.40 -20.21 -12.83
CA ASP A 16 -16.42 -19.66 -11.46
C ASP A 16 -15.01 -19.26 -10.96
N TYR A 17 -13.96 -19.90 -11.47
CA TYR A 17 -12.59 -19.59 -11.06
C TYR A 17 -12.06 -18.28 -11.65
N ASP A 18 -12.46 -17.92 -12.85
CA ASP A 18 -12.05 -16.67 -13.51
C ASP A 18 -12.81 -15.47 -12.95
N ALA A 19 -14.11 -15.65 -12.65
CA ALA A 19 -14.93 -14.58 -12.06
C ALA A 19 -14.50 -14.21 -10.63
N THR A 20 -14.09 -15.20 -9.83
CA THR A 20 -13.62 -14.97 -8.45
C THR A 20 -12.23 -14.38 -8.38
N SER A 21 -11.34 -14.65 -9.33
CA SER A 21 -10.04 -14.00 -9.43
C SER A 21 -10.22 -12.53 -9.85
N HIS A 22 -11.05 -12.24 -10.83
CA HIS A 22 -11.33 -10.88 -11.29
C HIS A 22 -12.01 -10.01 -10.22
N VAL A 23 -12.92 -10.60 -9.42
CA VAL A 23 -13.57 -9.89 -8.29
C VAL A 23 -12.59 -9.62 -7.16
N ARG A 24 -11.59 -10.48 -6.95
CA ARG A 24 -10.52 -10.26 -5.95
C ARG A 24 -9.55 -9.18 -6.42
N ASP A 25 -9.14 -9.18 -7.68
CA ASP A 25 -8.27 -8.17 -8.29
C ASP A 25 -8.87 -6.76 -8.19
N VAL A 26 -10.17 -6.63 -8.42
CA VAL A 26 -10.90 -5.36 -8.25
C VAL A 26 -10.94 -4.93 -6.78
N ASN A 27 -11.02 -5.87 -5.83
CA ASN A 27 -11.23 -5.54 -4.43
C ASN A 27 -9.99 -4.93 -3.73
N GLY A 28 -8.79 -5.44 -3.99
CA GLY A 28 -7.55 -4.89 -3.40
C GLY A 28 -7.30 -3.44 -3.85
N HIS A 29 -7.40 -3.20 -5.15
CA HIS A 29 -7.23 -1.89 -5.75
C HIS A 29 -8.30 -0.87 -5.28
N GLU A 30 -9.58 -1.30 -5.20
CA GLU A 30 -10.67 -0.47 -4.72
C GLU A 30 -10.54 -0.09 -3.23
N ILE A 31 -9.98 -0.98 -2.40
CA ILE A 31 -9.76 -0.68 -0.98
C ILE A 31 -8.87 0.55 -0.83
N PHE A 32 -7.78 0.64 -1.58
CA PHE A 32 -6.81 1.71 -1.44
C PHE A 32 -7.11 2.95 -2.30
N LYS A 33 -7.93 2.83 -3.33
CA LYS A 33 -8.45 4.00 -4.07
C LYS A 33 -9.56 4.74 -3.32
N ASN A 34 -10.38 4.03 -2.57
CA ASN A 34 -11.52 4.61 -1.85
C ASN A 34 -11.13 4.93 -0.40
N ASN A 35 -11.09 6.21 -0.02
CA ASN A 35 -10.70 6.64 1.32
C ASN A 35 -11.57 6.03 2.44
N ARG A 36 -12.85 5.74 2.18
CA ARG A 36 -13.72 5.07 3.16
C ARG A 36 -13.27 3.63 3.40
N LEU A 37 -12.98 2.89 2.35
CA LEU A 37 -12.47 1.51 2.47
C LEU A 37 -11.07 1.50 3.05
N THR A 38 -10.20 2.42 2.61
CA THR A 38 -8.85 2.60 3.19
C THR A 38 -8.93 2.86 4.70
N SER A 39 -9.80 3.77 5.15
CA SER A 39 -9.92 4.07 6.60
C SER A 39 -10.38 2.86 7.40
N GLN A 40 -11.33 2.09 6.89
CA GLN A 40 -11.77 0.84 7.51
C GLN A 40 -10.65 -0.20 7.57
N PHE A 41 -9.88 -0.35 6.49
CA PHE A 41 -8.73 -1.24 6.45
C PHE A 41 -7.68 -0.82 7.48
N LEU A 42 -7.27 0.44 7.48
CA LEU A 42 -6.26 0.97 8.40
C LEU A 42 -6.68 0.81 9.87
N SER A 43 -7.94 1.11 10.18
CA SER A 43 -8.45 1.08 11.56
C SER A 43 -8.68 -0.32 12.10
N ASN A 44 -9.13 -1.27 11.25
CA ASN A 44 -9.66 -2.53 11.74
C ASN A 44 -8.79 -3.76 11.42
N TYR A 45 -7.95 -3.67 10.38
CA TYR A 45 -7.26 -4.87 9.87
C TYR A 45 -5.75 -4.82 10.03
N THR A 46 -5.14 -3.65 10.22
CA THR A 46 -3.68 -3.54 10.32
C THR A 46 -3.13 -3.95 11.69
N GLY A 47 -3.94 -3.92 12.75
CA GLY A 47 -3.47 -4.11 14.12
C GLY A 47 -2.55 -2.99 14.64
N ILE A 48 -2.36 -1.92 13.87
CA ILE A 48 -1.48 -0.81 14.23
C ILE A 48 -2.29 0.20 15.06
N GLN A 49 -2.05 0.24 16.36
CA GLN A 49 -2.83 1.05 17.30
C GLN A 49 -2.93 2.54 16.91
N MET A 50 -1.87 3.13 16.36
CA MET A 50 -1.90 4.54 15.92
C MET A 50 -2.84 4.82 14.76
N LEU A 51 -3.26 3.80 14.01
CA LEU A 51 -4.21 3.90 12.91
C LEU A 51 -5.65 3.63 13.33
N ALA A 52 -5.86 3.18 14.58
CA ALA A 52 -7.19 2.97 15.11
C ALA A 52 -7.95 4.31 15.14
N GLY A 53 -9.16 4.30 14.57
CA GLY A 53 -10.01 5.50 14.53
C GLY A 53 -9.70 6.50 13.42
N VAL A 54 -8.82 6.19 12.47
CA VAL A 54 -8.64 6.98 11.23
C VAL A 54 -9.95 6.99 10.46
N LYS A 55 -10.39 8.20 10.07
CA LYS A 55 -11.62 8.43 9.33
C LYS A 55 -11.33 8.76 7.86
N PRO A 56 -12.30 8.63 6.95
CA PRO A 56 -12.11 8.97 5.53
C PRO A 56 -11.64 10.40 5.29
N GLU A 57 -12.10 11.36 6.10
CA GLU A 57 -11.73 12.77 6.05
C GLU A 57 -10.28 13.06 6.50
N ASP A 58 -9.64 12.12 7.18
CA ASP A 58 -8.25 12.20 7.60
C ASP A 58 -7.28 11.78 6.50
N ILE A 59 -7.79 11.24 5.39
CA ILE A 59 -7.02 10.63 4.32
C ILE A 59 -7.02 11.55 3.09
N GLU A 60 -5.84 11.97 2.69
CA GLU A 60 -5.57 12.68 1.43
C GLU A 60 -4.85 11.74 0.46
N ASP A 61 -5.40 11.59 -0.77
CA ASP A 61 -4.71 10.86 -1.83
C ASP A 61 -3.63 11.75 -2.45
N VAL A 62 -2.39 11.31 -2.37
CA VAL A 62 -1.23 12.02 -2.91
C VAL A 62 -0.47 11.19 -3.95
N THR A 63 -1.10 10.14 -4.46
CA THR A 63 -0.52 9.17 -5.39
C THR A 63 0.05 9.84 -6.63
N GLU A 64 -0.75 10.63 -7.33
CA GLU A 64 -0.37 11.32 -8.57
C GLU A 64 0.87 12.21 -8.40
N ARG A 65 0.98 12.87 -7.25
CA ARG A 65 2.13 13.74 -6.94
C ARG A 65 3.43 12.96 -6.99
N TYR A 66 3.45 11.77 -6.43
CA TYR A 66 4.67 10.96 -6.30
C TYR A 66 4.94 10.12 -7.53
N HIS A 67 3.91 9.68 -8.24
CA HIS A 67 4.07 9.05 -9.56
C HIS A 67 4.74 10.02 -10.56
N ALA A 68 4.25 11.25 -10.62
CA ALA A 68 4.87 12.29 -11.46
C ALA A 68 6.34 12.56 -11.07
N PHE A 69 6.66 12.50 -9.78
CA PHE A 69 8.01 12.74 -9.29
C PHE A 69 9.00 11.63 -9.68
N LEU A 70 8.53 10.39 -9.69
CA LEU A 70 9.33 9.20 -10.02
C LEU A 70 9.39 8.93 -11.52
N GLY A 71 8.51 9.55 -12.32
CA GLY A 71 8.39 9.25 -13.75
C GLY A 71 7.94 7.79 -14.01
N ILE A 72 7.21 7.20 -13.07
CA ILE A 72 6.80 5.79 -13.10
C ILE A 72 5.28 5.76 -12.93
N GLU A 73 4.61 5.12 -13.87
CA GLU A 73 3.19 4.80 -13.77
C GLU A 73 3.03 3.34 -13.32
N PHE A 74 2.88 3.13 -12.02
CA PHE A 74 2.34 1.88 -11.49
C PHE A 74 0.86 2.11 -11.18
N GLU A 75 -0.02 1.62 -12.03
CA GLU A 75 -1.48 1.87 -11.93
C GLU A 75 -2.11 1.37 -10.62
N SER A 76 -1.47 0.41 -9.96
CA SER A 76 -1.98 -0.23 -8.76
C SER A 76 -1.47 0.36 -7.44
N ASP A 77 -0.37 1.11 -7.47
CA ASP A 77 0.24 1.64 -6.26
C ASP A 77 -0.49 2.89 -5.77
N THR A 78 -0.70 3.00 -4.48
CA THR A 78 -1.32 4.18 -3.89
C THR A 78 -0.49 4.75 -2.74
N ILE A 79 -0.51 6.08 -2.63
CA ILE A 79 0.15 6.80 -1.54
C ILE A 79 -0.88 7.69 -0.88
N LYS A 80 -1.14 7.43 0.39
CA LYS A 80 -2.07 8.21 1.20
C LYS A 80 -1.31 8.99 2.27
N LYS A 81 -1.66 10.24 2.42
CA LYS A 81 -1.25 11.07 3.55
C LYS A 81 -2.37 11.01 4.58
N VAL A 82 -2.05 10.60 5.80
CA VAL A 82 -3.04 10.36 6.85
C VAL A 82 -2.78 11.28 8.03
N ARG A 83 -3.81 12.01 8.46
CA ARG A 83 -3.77 12.84 9.66
C ARG A 83 -4.14 11.99 10.87
N LEU A 84 -3.25 11.96 11.85
CA LEU A 84 -3.48 11.29 13.13
C LEU A 84 -3.88 12.31 14.19
N HIS A 85 -5.12 12.20 14.66
CA HIS A 85 -5.61 13.00 15.76
C HIS A 85 -5.12 12.46 17.10
N ARG A 86 -4.71 13.34 17.98
CA ARG A 86 -4.22 12.97 19.30
C ARG A 86 -5.10 13.60 20.37
N THR A 87 -5.45 12.79 21.35
CA THR A 87 -6.33 13.19 22.46
C THR A 87 -5.60 13.78 23.67
N ASP A 88 -4.27 13.75 23.67
CA ASP A 88 -3.40 14.08 24.80
C ASP A 88 -2.83 15.53 24.73
N GLY A 89 -3.46 16.41 23.93
CA GLY A 89 -3.01 17.80 23.76
C GLY A 89 -1.75 17.95 22.91
N ILE A 90 -1.25 16.87 22.33
CA ILE A 90 -0.14 16.90 21.38
C ILE A 90 -0.71 17.23 19.99
N PRO A 91 -0.04 18.10 19.20
CA PRO A 91 -0.51 18.43 17.85
C PRO A 91 -0.70 17.20 16.99
N ASP A 92 -1.72 17.25 16.13
CA ASP A 92 -1.96 16.25 15.09
C ASP A 92 -0.68 15.97 14.29
N ARG A 93 -0.50 14.74 13.88
CA ARG A 93 0.64 14.33 13.06
C ARG A 93 0.17 13.82 11.71
N GLU A 94 0.96 14.10 10.72
CA GLU A 94 0.81 13.53 9.39
C GLU A 94 1.77 12.36 9.24
N ILE A 95 1.24 11.26 8.74
CA ILE A 95 2.00 10.09 8.31
C ILE A 95 1.70 9.79 6.86
N TYR A 96 2.52 8.97 6.23
CA TYR A 96 2.27 8.45 4.88
C TYR A 96 2.03 6.95 4.94
N VAL A 97 1.05 6.50 4.18
CA VAL A 97 0.77 5.09 3.96
C VAL A 97 1.01 4.80 2.49
N ILE A 98 1.91 3.88 2.21
CA ILE A 98 2.18 3.39 0.86
C ILE A 98 1.54 2.01 0.75
N SER A 99 0.70 1.80 -0.24
CA SER A 99 0.16 0.50 -0.56
C SER A 99 0.65 0.08 -1.95
N LEU A 100 1.42 -0.99 -2.00
CA LEU A 100 1.74 -1.70 -3.23
C LEU A 100 0.79 -2.88 -3.35
N ILE A 101 0.12 -2.96 -4.49
CA ILE A 101 -0.80 -4.04 -4.79
C ILE A 101 -0.14 -4.95 -5.82
N GLU A 102 0.28 -6.12 -5.38
CA GLU A 102 0.94 -7.09 -6.22
C GLU A 102 -0.07 -8.14 -6.70
N HIS A 103 -0.53 -7.99 -7.95
CA HIS A 103 -1.50 -8.89 -8.60
C HIS A 103 -0.86 -10.04 -9.38
N LYS A 104 0.45 -10.11 -9.42
CA LYS A 104 1.14 -11.08 -10.28
C LYS A 104 1.03 -12.49 -9.74
N SER A 105 1.01 -13.44 -10.64
CA SER A 105 1.12 -14.88 -10.35
C SER A 105 2.48 -15.28 -9.75
N ALA A 106 3.46 -14.39 -9.79
CA ALA A 106 4.81 -14.59 -9.26
C ALA A 106 5.16 -13.50 -8.24
N VAL A 107 5.94 -13.87 -7.22
CA VAL A 107 6.45 -12.96 -6.20
C VAL A 107 7.42 -11.97 -6.83
N ASP A 108 7.24 -10.67 -6.58
CA ASP A 108 8.21 -9.64 -6.97
C ASP A 108 9.30 -9.51 -5.89
N TYR A 109 10.51 -9.89 -6.25
CA TYR A 109 11.67 -9.83 -5.35
C TYR A 109 12.25 -8.41 -5.23
N ASP A 110 11.83 -7.43 -6.06
CA ASP A 110 12.29 -6.02 -5.97
C ASP A 110 11.35 -5.12 -5.13
N VAL A 111 10.29 -5.68 -4.57
CA VAL A 111 9.23 -4.93 -3.86
C VAL A 111 9.78 -4.02 -2.74
N ALA A 112 10.77 -4.49 -1.97
CA ALA A 112 11.33 -3.67 -0.90
C ALA A 112 12.14 -2.47 -1.44
N MET A 113 12.81 -2.63 -2.59
CA MET A 113 13.50 -1.53 -3.26
C MET A 113 12.53 -0.54 -3.89
N GLN A 114 11.40 -1.02 -4.40
CA GLN A 114 10.31 -0.17 -4.89
C GLN A 114 9.74 0.67 -3.75
N LEU A 115 9.41 0.06 -2.61
CA LEU A 115 8.98 0.78 -1.40
C LEU A 115 10.02 1.82 -0.96
N PHE A 116 11.30 1.46 -0.95
CA PHE A 116 12.37 2.37 -0.56
C PHE A 116 12.48 3.59 -1.49
N ARG A 117 12.28 3.41 -2.78
CA ARG A 117 12.23 4.52 -3.76
C ARG A 117 11.11 5.50 -3.42
N TYR A 118 9.88 5.01 -3.16
CA TYR A 118 8.76 5.86 -2.72
C TYR A 118 9.08 6.58 -1.42
N MET A 119 9.58 5.87 -0.41
CA MET A 119 9.91 6.47 0.89
C MET A 119 10.95 7.59 0.75
N SER A 120 11.98 7.36 -0.07
CA SER A 120 13.05 8.35 -0.32
C SER A 120 12.50 9.63 -0.96
N VAL A 121 11.59 9.51 -1.92
CA VAL A 121 10.97 10.66 -2.59
C VAL A 121 10.04 11.41 -1.65
N ILE A 122 9.22 10.72 -0.85
CA ILE A 122 8.34 11.34 0.14
C ILE A 122 9.16 12.15 1.15
N TRP A 123 10.23 11.59 1.68
CA TRP A 123 11.11 12.30 2.62
C TRP A 123 11.83 13.48 1.98
N TYR A 124 12.28 13.34 0.75
CA TYR A 124 12.90 14.43 0.01
C TYR A 124 11.91 15.60 -0.16
N ASP A 125 10.73 15.32 -0.65
CA ASP A 125 9.68 16.31 -0.87
C ASP A 125 9.23 16.98 0.42
N TYR A 126 8.98 16.20 1.49
CA TYR A 126 8.69 16.74 2.82
C TYR A 126 9.77 17.70 3.31
N ARG A 127 11.05 17.34 3.16
CA ARG A 127 12.16 18.22 3.51
C ARG A 127 12.11 19.53 2.73
N MET A 128 11.83 19.48 1.44
CA MET A 128 11.73 20.67 0.61
C MET A 128 10.58 21.57 1.05
N GLU A 129 9.42 20.99 1.34
CA GLU A 129 8.27 21.74 1.87
C GLU A 129 8.57 22.41 3.22
N GLN A 130 9.20 21.69 4.15
CA GLN A 130 9.55 22.27 5.45
C GLN A 130 10.56 23.41 5.34
N ASN A 131 11.50 23.31 4.41
CA ASN A 131 12.46 24.38 4.16
C ASN A 131 11.83 25.61 3.47
N LYS A 132 10.78 25.42 2.66
CA LYS A 132 9.97 26.53 2.12
C LYS A 132 9.20 27.26 3.25
N LYS A 133 8.63 26.50 4.19
CA LYS A 133 7.90 27.07 5.34
C LYS A 133 8.82 27.79 6.32
N LYS A 134 10.02 27.27 6.53
CA LYS A 134 11.01 27.81 7.46
C LYS A 134 12.41 27.52 6.94
N LYS A 135 13.18 28.57 6.67
CA LYS A 135 14.55 28.47 6.17
C LYS A 135 15.39 27.54 7.06
N ASP A 136 16.11 26.61 6.42
CA ASP A 136 16.97 25.62 7.09
C ASP A 136 16.26 24.76 8.16
N ALA A 137 14.97 24.50 7.98
CA ALA A 137 14.18 23.69 8.93
C ALA A 137 14.82 22.30 9.15
N ASN A 138 15.31 21.67 8.07
CA ASN A 138 15.92 20.35 8.10
C ASN A 138 17.27 20.27 8.85
N ARG A 139 17.93 21.41 9.13
CA ARG A 139 19.18 21.48 9.90
C ARG A 139 18.96 21.59 11.40
N ARG A 140 17.72 21.71 11.85
CA ARG A 140 17.39 21.87 13.27
C ARG A 140 17.38 20.51 13.97
N LYS A 141 17.88 20.47 15.21
CA LYS A 141 17.86 19.26 16.06
C LYS A 141 16.44 18.69 16.25
N SER A 142 15.42 19.55 16.22
CA SER A 142 14.00 19.17 16.36
C SER A 142 13.36 18.66 15.08
N PHE A 143 14.04 18.75 13.93
CA PHE A 143 13.48 18.28 12.67
C PHE A 143 13.27 16.75 12.71
N ARG A 144 12.12 16.30 12.23
CA ARG A 144 11.80 14.89 12.09
C ARG A 144 11.12 14.68 10.75
N TYR A 145 11.50 13.60 10.08
CA TYR A 145 10.76 13.10 8.92
C TYR A 145 9.43 12.50 9.35
N PRO A 146 8.42 12.51 8.49
CA PRO A 146 7.17 11.82 8.76
C PRO A 146 7.39 10.30 8.83
N LEU A 147 6.58 9.63 9.63
CA LEU A 147 6.50 8.18 9.60
C LEU A 147 5.90 7.76 8.27
N ILE A 148 6.43 6.70 7.69
CA ILE A 148 5.88 6.03 6.50
C ILE A 148 5.58 4.60 6.88
N ILE A 149 4.38 4.14 6.57
CA ILE A 149 3.93 2.77 6.81
C ILE A 149 3.69 2.12 5.44
N PRO A 150 4.57 1.23 4.99
CA PRO A 150 4.37 0.50 3.76
C PRO A 150 3.51 -0.74 4.00
N PHE A 151 2.63 -1.02 3.04
CA PHE A 151 1.87 -2.26 2.93
C PHE A 151 2.13 -2.90 1.57
N VAL A 152 2.27 -4.21 1.55
CA VAL A 152 2.24 -5.02 0.34
C VAL A 152 1.01 -5.90 0.43
N TYR A 153 0.09 -5.73 -0.51
CA TYR A 153 -1.09 -6.55 -0.65
C TYR A 153 -0.84 -7.57 -1.76
N TYR A 154 -0.70 -8.82 -1.37
CA TYR A 154 -0.37 -9.91 -2.28
C TYR A 154 -1.53 -10.89 -2.42
N GLU A 155 -1.98 -11.12 -3.64
CA GLU A 155 -3.10 -12.01 -3.97
C GLU A 155 -2.65 -13.27 -4.76
N GLY A 156 -1.35 -13.49 -4.88
CA GLY A 156 -0.81 -14.67 -5.56
C GLY A 156 -1.20 -15.98 -4.90
N LYS A 157 -1.28 -17.05 -5.69
CA LYS A 157 -1.57 -18.40 -5.20
C LYS A 157 -0.40 -19.04 -4.46
N GLU A 158 0.81 -18.61 -4.75
CA GLU A 158 2.03 -19.10 -4.14
C GLU A 158 2.31 -18.36 -2.82
N LYS A 159 3.04 -19.03 -1.94
CA LYS A 159 3.48 -18.39 -0.69
C LYS A 159 4.42 -17.23 -1.00
N TRP A 160 4.23 -16.11 -0.34
CA TRP A 160 5.17 -15.00 -0.39
C TRP A 160 6.57 -15.42 0.09
N THR A 161 7.58 -15.18 -0.72
CA THR A 161 8.99 -15.56 -0.44
C THR A 161 9.98 -14.42 -0.62
N ALA A 162 9.54 -13.22 -1.04
CA ALA A 162 10.43 -12.06 -1.12
C ALA A 162 10.81 -11.56 0.28
N ASP A 163 11.99 -11.01 0.39
CA ASP A 163 12.49 -10.42 1.61
C ASP A 163 11.68 -9.17 2.00
N LEU A 164 11.39 -9.04 3.28
CA LEU A 164 10.65 -7.91 3.83
C LEU A 164 11.56 -6.83 4.44
N HIS A 165 12.86 -7.07 4.49
CA HIS A 165 13.82 -6.14 5.07
C HIS A 165 14.91 -5.74 4.09
N LEU A 166 15.13 -4.43 3.96
CA LEU A 166 16.19 -3.89 3.09
C LEU A 166 17.59 -4.46 3.36
N LYS A 167 17.87 -4.86 4.61
CA LYS A 167 19.15 -5.49 4.96
C LYS A 167 19.39 -6.80 4.20
N ASP A 168 18.34 -7.54 3.87
CA ASP A 168 18.43 -8.85 3.25
C ASP A 168 18.74 -8.75 1.75
N TYR A 169 18.59 -7.55 1.17
CA TYR A 169 19.03 -7.22 -0.22
C TYR A 169 20.54 -6.96 -0.32
N ASN A 170 21.24 -6.94 0.80
CA ASN A 170 22.65 -6.60 0.83
C ASN A 170 23.49 -7.87 0.76
N GLY A 171 23.97 -8.24 -0.43
CA GLY A 171 24.78 -9.46 -0.67
C GLY A 171 26.12 -9.54 0.10
N LEU A 172 26.37 -8.61 1.02
CA LEU A 172 27.54 -8.60 1.89
C LEU A 172 27.27 -9.17 3.29
N ILE A 173 26.03 -9.57 3.59
CA ILE A 173 25.63 -10.12 4.89
C ILE A 173 25.21 -11.58 4.67
N ASN A 174 26.19 -12.44 4.43
CA ASN A 174 26.07 -13.89 4.55
C ASN A 174 27.12 -14.38 5.55
#